data_6bd2ae028bcf13613056bdd05eb5966d
#
_entry.id   6bd2ae028bcf13613056bdd05eb5966d
#
_cell.length_a   1.000
_cell.length_b   1.000
_cell.length_c   1.000
_cell.angle_alpha   90.00
_cell.angle_beta   90.00
_cell.angle_gamma   90.00
#
_symmetry.space_group_name_H-M   'P 1'
#
loop_
_entity.id
_entity.type
_entity.pdbx_description
1 polymer ?
#
loop_
_entity_poly.entity_id
_entity_poly.type
_entity_poly.pdbx_seq_one_letter_code
_entity_poly.pdbx_strand_id
1 'polypeptide(L)'
;MKMHIKSLFFTGLLIFVPLAVTIYVLSAGFEFLDGILRPFIIALIGRTGGGAYVPGVSLLVLLILITLLGAFARFTIGERIVKSFEGTVMRIPIAKSIYSTVKHASSALITNGGTEFMGVVLVEYPKTGTYAIGFTTAIGVKEIQDKTEKHVINVFVPTTPNPTSGFLLMVPENEVIKLNMSVENGMKLIISGGFSNIGHDTKKPS
;
A
#
# COMPACT_ATOMS: atom_id res chain seq x y z
N MET A 1 -48.18 -1.52 -6.01
CA MET A 1 -46.74 -1.36 -6.31
C MET A 1 -46.15 -2.74 -6.56
N LYS A 2 -46.05 -3.20 -7.82
CA LYS A 2 -45.48 -4.53 -8.17
C LYS A 2 -43.98 -4.40 -8.08
N MET A 3 -43.42 -4.81 -6.92
CA MET A 3 -41.98 -4.96 -6.78
C MET A 3 -41.51 -6.09 -7.70
N HIS A 4 -40.72 -5.77 -8.71
CA HIS A 4 -40.23 -6.77 -9.64
C HIS A 4 -39.15 -7.59 -8.91
N ILE A 5 -39.37 -8.90 -8.77
CA ILE A 5 -38.44 -9.86 -8.12
C ILE A 5 -37.02 -9.70 -8.68
N LYS A 6 -36.86 -9.41 -9.96
CA LYS A 6 -35.57 -9.12 -10.58
C LYS A 6 -34.84 -7.92 -9.92
N SER A 7 -35.56 -6.83 -9.67
CA SER A 7 -34.97 -5.64 -9.03
C SER A 7 -34.52 -5.95 -7.59
N LEU A 8 -35.32 -6.69 -6.84
CA LEU A 8 -34.95 -7.12 -5.48
C LEU A 8 -33.71 -8.03 -5.47
N PHE A 9 -33.63 -8.95 -6.42
CA PHE A 9 -32.47 -9.84 -6.58
C PHE A 9 -31.18 -9.03 -6.86
N PHE A 10 -31.22 -8.12 -7.83
CA PHE A 10 -30.05 -7.28 -8.15
C PHE A 10 -29.67 -6.35 -7.00
N THR A 11 -30.62 -5.79 -6.27
CA THR A 11 -30.34 -4.99 -5.08
C THR A 11 -29.68 -5.84 -3.98
N GLY A 12 -30.21 -7.04 -3.74
CA GLY A 12 -29.61 -7.98 -2.80
C GLY A 12 -28.19 -8.40 -3.20
N LEU A 13 -27.96 -8.66 -4.48
CA LEU A 13 -26.65 -9.02 -5.02
C LEU A 13 -25.63 -7.87 -4.86
N LEU A 14 -26.05 -6.63 -5.09
CA LEU A 14 -25.22 -5.43 -4.93
C LEU A 14 -24.74 -5.23 -3.49
N ILE A 15 -25.54 -5.63 -2.51
CA ILE A 15 -25.17 -5.57 -1.09
C ILE A 15 -24.37 -6.81 -0.70
N PHE A 16 -24.76 -7.99 -1.20
CA PHE A 16 -24.15 -9.25 -0.82
C PHE A 16 -22.70 -9.39 -1.36
N VAL A 17 -22.44 -9.00 -2.61
CA VAL A 17 -21.14 -9.19 -3.25
C VAL A 17 -20.00 -8.49 -2.51
N PRO A 18 -20.08 -7.18 -2.15
CA PRO A 18 -19.01 -6.53 -1.39
C PRO A 18 -18.76 -7.20 -0.03
N LEU A 19 -19.84 -7.61 0.65
CA LEU A 19 -19.74 -8.29 1.95
C LEU A 19 -19.04 -9.65 1.82
N ALA A 20 -19.48 -10.46 0.84
CA ALA A 20 -18.90 -11.77 0.58
C ALA A 20 -17.43 -11.68 0.18
N VAL A 21 -17.06 -10.72 -0.68
CA VAL A 21 -15.67 -10.48 -1.09
C VAL A 21 -14.83 -10.06 0.12
N THR A 22 -15.34 -9.17 0.96
CA THR A 22 -14.62 -8.72 2.16
C THR A 22 -14.34 -9.89 3.10
N ILE A 23 -15.37 -10.71 3.40
CA ILE A 23 -15.21 -11.88 4.26
C ILE A 23 -14.22 -12.87 3.64
N TYR A 24 -14.33 -13.11 2.33
CA TYR A 24 -13.44 -14.04 1.63
C TYR A 24 -11.97 -13.56 1.69
N VAL A 25 -11.71 -12.29 1.41
CA VAL A 25 -10.33 -11.73 1.45
C VAL A 25 -9.75 -11.80 2.86
N LEU A 26 -10.56 -11.46 3.88
CA LEU A 26 -10.12 -11.54 5.27
C LEU A 26 -9.85 -12.99 5.70
N SER A 27 -10.73 -13.94 5.35
CA SER A 27 -10.51 -15.35 5.69
C SER A 27 -9.31 -15.95 4.97
N ALA A 28 -9.15 -15.66 3.68
CA ALA A 28 -7.99 -16.14 2.90
C ALA A 28 -6.67 -15.56 3.43
N GLY A 29 -6.65 -14.27 3.78
CA GLY A 29 -5.48 -13.63 4.40
C GLY A 29 -5.14 -14.26 5.77
N PHE A 30 -6.17 -14.53 6.57
CA PHE A 30 -6.01 -15.20 7.85
C PHE A 30 -5.47 -16.62 7.69
N GLU A 31 -6.05 -17.43 6.80
CA GLU A 31 -5.60 -18.79 6.53
C GLU A 31 -4.17 -18.82 5.99
N PHE A 32 -3.79 -17.86 5.14
CA PHE A 32 -2.43 -17.73 4.62
C PHE A 32 -1.41 -17.50 5.75
N LEU A 33 -1.68 -16.52 6.63
CA LEU A 33 -0.81 -16.20 7.77
C LEU A 33 -0.74 -17.37 8.77
N ASP A 34 -1.89 -17.97 9.05
CA ASP A 34 -1.99 -19.13 9.94
C ASP A 34 -1.22 -20.32 9.38
N GLY A 35 -1.33 -20.57 8.07
CA GLY A 35 -0.63 -21.66 7.39
C GLY A 35 0.88 -21.58 7.47
N ILE A 36 1.45 -20.39 7.47
CA ILE A 36 2.90 -20.17 7.61
C ILE A 36 3.37 -20.52 9.03
N LEU A 37 2.64 -20.11 10.06
CA LEU A 37 3.08 -20.22 11.46
C LEU A 37 2.62 -21.49 12.14
N ARG A 38 1.50 -22.07 11.72
CA ARG A 38 0.91 -23.27 12.28
C ARG A 38 1.90 -24.42 12.50
N PRO A 39 2.75 -24.82 11.52
CA PRO A 39 3.70 -25.92 11.71
C PRO A 39 4.70 -25.64 12.82
N PHE A 40 5.15 -24.39 12.96
CA PHE A 40 6.08 -23.99 14.02
C PHE A 40 5.39 -24.00 15.39
N ILE A 41 4.16 -23.52 15.48
CA ILE A 41 3.39 -23.48 16.72
C ILE A 41 3.06 -24.90 17.17
N ILE A 42 2.64 -25.79 16.29
CA ILE A 42 2.36 -27.19 16.62
C ILE A 42 3.63 -27.90 17.05
N ALA A 43 4.79 -27.65 16.38
CA ALA A 43 6.06 -28.22 16.78
C ALA A 43 6.50 -27.77 18.18
N LEU A 44 6.16 -26.55 18.59
CA LEU A 44 6.51 -25.99 19.89
C LEU A 44 5.56 -26.45 21.00
N ILE A 45 4.23 -26.37 20.76
CA ILE A 45 3.18 -26.70 21.74
C ILE A 45 2.93 -28.22 21.79
N GLY A 46 3.00 -28.90 20.65
CA GLY A 46 2.77 -30.35 20.56
C GLY A 46 3.80 -31.19 21.33
N ARG A 47 4.95 -30.60 21.67
CA ARG A 47 5.98 -31.22 22.55
C ARG A 47 5.67 -31.11 24.03
N THR A 48 4.76 -30.20 24.44
CA THR A 48 4.53 -29.87 25.84
C THR A 48 3.10 -30.18 26.35
N GLY A 49 2.17 -30.55 25.49
CA GLY A 49 0.83 -30.94 25.94
C GLY A 49 -0.16 -31.00 24.81
N GLY A 50 -0.89 -32.10 24.69
CA GLY A 50 -1.88 -32.41 23.65
C GLY A 50 -3.07 -31.44 23.49
N GLY A 51 -2.81 -30.15 23.48
CA GLY A 51 -3.80 -29.10 23.25
C GLY A 51 -4.17 -28.97 21.79
N ALA A 52 -5.48 -28.92 21.52
CA ALA A 52 -5.98 -28.62 20.19
C ALA A 52 -5.48 -27.24 19.73
N TYR A 53 -4.96 -27.15 18.50
CA TYR A 53 -4.59 -25.89 17.88
C TYR A 53 -5.82 -24.96 17.81
N VAL A 54 -5.71 -23.76 18.37
CA VAL A 54 -6.76 -22.74 18.30
C VAL A 54 -6.48 -21.80 17.13
N PRO A 55 -7.37 -21.72 16.11
CA PRO A 55 -7.23 -20.77 15.03
C PRO A 55 -7.10 -19.33 15.56
N GLY A 56 -6.16 -18.55 15.03
CA GLY A 56 -5.90 -17.18 15.49
C GLY A 56 -4.73 -17.02 16.43
N VAL A 57 -4.28 -18.06 17.08
CA VAL A 57 -3.06 -18.00 17.92
C VAL A 57 -1.86 -17.65 17.07
N SER A 58 -1.78 -18.13 15.82
CA SER A 58 -0.71 -17.79 14.89
C SER A 58 -0.60 -16.29 14.63
N LEU A 59 -1.73 -15.60 14.50
CA LEU A 59 -1.72 -14.15 14.27
C LEU A 59 -1.17 -13.39 15.49
N LEU A 60 -1.58 -13.78 16.70
CA LEU A 60 -1.05 -13.19 17.93
C LEU A 60 0.46 -13.44 18.07
N VAL A 61 0.89 -14.67 17.81
CA VAL A 61 2.31 -15.03 17.84
C VAL A 61 3.09 -14.22 16.79
N LEU A 62 2.54 -14.05 15.58
CA LEU A 62 3.17 -13.23 14.54
C LEU A 62 3.34 -11.78 14.98
N LEU A 63 2.31 -11.17 15.52
CA LEU A 63 2.35 -9.79 16.02
C LEU A 63 3.40 -9.62 17.13
N ILE A 64 3.45 -10.57 18.06
CA ILE A 64 4.46 -10.59 19.13
C ILE A 64 5.85 -10.74 18.53
N LEU A 65 6.07 -11.69 17.61
CA LEU A 65 7.36 -11.90 16.96
C LEU A 65 7.84 -10.67 16.20
N ILE A 66 6.98 -10.03 15.42
CA ILE A 66 7.33 -8.81 14.69
C ILE A 66 7.70 -7.68 15.66
N THR A 67 6.93 -7.53 16.73
CA THR A 67 7.21 -6.52 17.77
C THR A 67 8.54 -6.78 18.48
N LEU A 68 8.81 -8.04 18.84
CA LEU A 68 10.09 -8.43 19.46
C LEU A 68 11.26 -8.26 18.51
N LEU A 69 11.12 -8.60 17.22
CA LEU A 69 12.16 -8.37 16.21
C LEU A 69 12.43 -6.87 16.04
N GLY A 70 11.38 -6.05 16.02
CA GLY A 70 11.52 -4.59 15.96
C GLY A 70 12.22 -4.02 17.19
N ALA A 71 11.86 -4.49 18.37
CA ALA A 71 12.53 -4.11 19.62
C ALA A 71 13.99 -4.57 19.63
N PHE A 72 14.25 -5.83 19.24
CA PHE A 72 15.61 -6.38 19.16
C PHE A 72 16.49 -5.60 18.18
N ALA A 73 15.98 -5.23 17.02
CA ALA A 73 16.71 -4.47 16.00
C ALA A 73 17.13 -3.05 16.48
N ARG A 74 16.50 -2.52 17.53
CA ARG A 74 16.87 -1.23 18.15
C ARG A 74 18.07 -1.32 19.08
N PHE A 75 18.42 -2.51 19.57
CA PHE A 75 19.62 -2.68 20.37
C PHE A 75 20.86 -2.76 19.49
N THR A 76 21.99 -2.24 19.98
CA THR A 76 23.27 -2.22 19.24
C THR A 76 23.70 -3.60 18.76
N ILE A 77 23.43 -4.65 19.53
CA ILE A 77 23.73 -6.03 19.15
C ILE A 77 22.79 -6.50 18.04
N GLY A 78 21.48 -6.21 18.17
CA GLY A 78 20.46 -6.54 17.16
C GLY A 78 20.76 -5.87 15.83
N GLU A 79 21.11 -4.60 15.85
CA GLU A 79 21.50 -3.86 14.63
C GLU A 79 22.70 -4.50 13.92
N ARG A 80 23.71 -4.93 14.65
CA ARG A 80 24.88 -5.63 14.09
C ARG A 80 24.51 -6.96 13.46
N ILE A 81 23.63 -7.73 14.12
CA ILE A 81 23.15 -9.03 13.61
C ILE A 81 22.35 -8.83 12.34
N VAL A 82 21.42 -7.87 12.32
CA VAL A 82 20.62 -7.54 11.14
C VAL A 82 21.52 -7.10 9.98
N LYS A 83 22.49 -6.22 10.21
CA LYS A 83 23.45 -5.78 9.19
C LYS A 83 24.33 -6.94 8.66
N SER A 84 24.73 -7.85 9.52
CA SER A 84 25.51 -9.04 9.13
C SER A 84 24.67 -9.97 8.24
N PHE A 85 23.41 -10.20 8.63
CA PHE A 85 22.46 -10.99 7.83
C PHE A 85 22.22 -10.35 6.47
N GLU A 86 21.94 -9.05 6.44
CA GLU A 86 21.79 -8.27 5.20
C GLU A 86 23.03 -8.41 4.30
N GLY A 87 24.23 -8.29 4.88
CA GLY A 87 25.48 -8.47 4.15
C GLY A 87 25.63 -9.86 3.53
N THR A 88 25.08 -10.90 4.17
CA THR A 88 25.05 -12.26 3.63
C THR A 88 24.05 -12.40 2.48
N VAL A 89 22.83 -11.88 2.64
CA VAL A 89 21.79 -11.89 1.61
C VAL A 89 22.23 -11.10 0.35
N MET A 90 22.94 -10.00 0.55
CA MET A 90 23.45 -9.16 -0.55
C MET A 90 24.55 -9.84 -1.39
N ARG A 91 25.16 -10.95 -0.90
CA ARG A 91 26.15 -11.74 -1.66
C ARG A 91 25.49 -12.71 -2.65
N ILE A 92 24.21 -13.00 -2.48
CA ILE A 92 23.46 -13.91 -3.35
C ILE A 92 22.77 -13.09 -4.44
N PRO A 93 23.12 -13.21 -5.75
CA PRO A 93 22.66 -12.30 -6.78
C PRO A 93 21.13 -12.16 -6.88
N ILE A 94 20.41 -13.30 -6.84
CA ILE A 94 18.93 -13.32 -6.93
C ILE A 94 18.31 -12.73 -5.66
N ALA A 95 18.77 -13.17 -4.48
CA ALA A 95 18.27 -12.69 -3.20
C ALA A 95 18.55 -11.19 -3.02
N LYS A 96 19.71 -10.70 -3.47
CA LYS A 96 20.05 -9.26 -3.46
C LYS A 96 19.00 -8.42 -4.19
N SER A 97 18.62 -8.82 -5.41
CA SER A 97 17.66 -8.06 -6.20
C SER A 97 16.29 -7.97 -5.49
N ILE A 98 15.77 -9.10 -5.04
CA ILE A 98 14.47 -9.16 -4.35
C ILE A 98 14.53 -8.38 -3.03
N TYR A 99 15.53 -8.66 -2.20
CA TYR A 99 15.68 -8.05 -0.88
C TYR A 99 15.85 -6.52 -0.98
N SER A 100 16.71 -6.04 -1.87
CA SER A 100 16.93 -4.59 -2.05
C SER A 100 15.65 -3.89 -2.51
N THR A 101 14.92 -4.47 -3.47
CA THR A 101 13.66 -3.89 -3.96
C THR A 101 12.63 -3.79 -2.82
N VAL A 102 12.42 -4.88 -2.07
CA VAL A 102 11.49 -4.88 -0.94
C VAL A 102 11.94 -3.91 0.16
N LYS A 103 13.24 -3.90 0.49
CA LYS A 103 13.80 -3.00 1.50
C LYS A 103 13.64 -1.54 1.10
N HIS A 104 13.91 -1.17 -0.15
CA HIS A 104 13.72 0.20 -0.64
C HIS A 104 12.24 0.60 -0.61
N ALA A 105 11.34 -0.28 -1.06
CA ALA A 105 9.90 -0.03 -0.99
C ALA A 105 9.43 0.14 0.47
N SER A 106 9.85 -0.74 1.37
CA SER A 106 9.51 -0.65 2.80
C SER A 106 10.10 0.60 3.46
N SER A 107 11.35 0.95 3.13
CA SER A 107 11.98 2.16 3.66
C SER A 107 11.24 3.41 3.17
N ALA A 108 10.82 3.46 1.90
CA ALA A 108 10.01 4.56 1.38
C ALA A 108 8.69 4.72 2.15
N LEU A 109 8.05 3.61 2.53
CA LEU A 109 6.82 3.62 3.32
C LEU A 109 7.05 4.05 4.78
N ILE A 110 8.17 3.66 5.39
CA ILE A 110 8.47 3.92 6.81
C ILE A 110 9.13 5.30 7.00
N THR A 111 10.07 5.68 6.14
CA THR A 111 10.81 6.94 6.25
C THR A 111 9.94 8.13 5.86
N ASN A 112 8.96 7.91 4.98
CA ASN A 112 7.94 8.89 4.62
C ASN A 112 6.79 8.97 5.64
N GLY A 113 6.98 8.53 6.87
CA GLY A 113 6.13 8.87 8.02
C GLY A 113 6.11 10.38 8.33
N GLY A 114 6.83 11.17 7.55
CA GLY A 114 6.69 12.61 7.41
C GLY A 114 5.75 12.90 6.23
N THR A 115 4.56 13.31 6.56
CA THR A 115 3.43 13.74 5.74
C THR A 115 3.71 14.85 4.69
N GLU A 116 4.95 15.21 4.44
CA GLU A 116 5.29 16.32 3.53
C GLU A 116 5.35 15.91 2.04
N PHE A 117 5.49 14.62 1.71
CA PHE A 117 5.70 14.19 0.32
C PHE A 117 4.62 13.25 -0.26
N MET A 118 3.60 12.85 0.49
CA MET A 118 2.47 12.10 -0.05
C MET A 118 1.23 12.99 -0.18
N GLY A 119 1.32 14.01 -1.02
CA GLY A 119 0.18 14.84 -1.39
C GLY A 119 -0.49 14.30 -2.65
N VAL A 120 -1.79 14.51 -2.74
CA VAL A 120 -2.53 14.32 -4.00
C VAL A 120 -2.34 15.58 -4.84
N VAL A 121 -2.00 15.39 -6.11
CA VAL A 121 -1.72 16.48 -7.02
C VAL A 121 -2.43 16.27 -8.36
N LEU A 122 -2.61 17.37 -9.10
CA LEU A 122 -2.91 17.34 -10.51
C LEU A 122 -1.66 17.73 -11.29
N VAL A 123 -1.40 17.00 -12.36
CA VAL A 123 -0.35 17.29 -13.32
C VAL A 123 -0.94 17.31 -14.73
N GLU A 124 -0.45 18.19 -15.58
CA GLU A 124 -0.80 18.16 -17.00
C GLU A 124 -0.17 16.92 -17.67
N TYR A 125 -1.01 15.97 -18.04
CA TYR A 125 -0.59 14.73 -18.67
C TYR A 125 -1.75 14.08 -19.42
N PRO A 126 -1.57 13.53 -20.64
CA PRO A 126 -0.34 13.46 -21.44
C PRO A 126 -0.04 14.74 -22.26
N LYS A 127 -0.92 15.73 -22.23
CA LYS A 127 -0.75 16.98 -22.96
C LYS A 127 -1.30 18.16 -22.17
N THR A 128 -0.87 19.35 -22.54
CA THR A 128 -1.39 20.63 -22.01
C THR A 128 -2.91 20.72 -22.09
N GLY A 129 -3.54 21.16 -21.00
CA GLY A 129 -4.98 21.26 -20.86
C GLY A 129 -5.69 19.94 -20.48
N THR A 130 -4.94 18.84 -20.29
CA THR A 130 -5.47 17.58 -19.77
C THR A 130 -4.81 17.26 -18.44
N TYR A 131 -5.60 16.99 -17.41
CA TYR A 131 -5.08 16.78 -16.06
C TYR A 131 -5.23 15.34 -15.62
N ALA A 132 -4.17 14.81 -15.00
CA ALA A 132 -4.17 13.52 -14.34
C ALA A 132 -3.95 13.69 -12.84
N ILE A 133 -4.65 12.86 -12.04
CA ILE A 133 -4.39 12.76 -10.60
C ILE A 133 -3.12 11.94 -10.39
N GLY A 134 -2.23 12.48 -9.58
CA GLY A 134 -1.01 11.82 -9.16
C GLY A 134 -0.75 11.96 -7.67
N PHE A 135 0.25 11.24 -7.22
CA PHE A 135 0.75 11.26 -5.85
C PHE A 135 2.21 11.65 -5.86
N THR A 136 2.57 12.66 -5.08
CA THR A 136 3.99 13.01 -4.90
C THR A 136 4.68 11.91 -4.11
N THR A 137 5.82 11.42 -4.57
CA THR A 137 6.53 10.31 -3.93
C THR A 137 7.91 10.69 -3.38
N ALA A 138 8.64 11.55 -4.06
CA ALA A 138 9.96 12.03 -3.63
C ALA A 138 10.39 13.26 -4.43
N ILE A 139 11.44 13.92 -3.97
CA ILE A 139 12.19 14.88 -4.79
C ILE A 139 12.94 14.12 -5.87
N GLY A 140 13.02 14.68 -7.07
CA GLY A 140 13.72 14.08 -8.20
C GLY A 140 15.18 13.77 -7.90
N VAL A 141 15.71 12.71 -8.52
CA VAL A 141 17.12 12.31 -8.40
C VAL A 141 18.02 13.44 -8.86
N LYS A 142 19.14 13.67 -8.16
CA LYS A 142 20.07 14.78 -8.45
C LYS A 142 20.48 14.87 -9.91
N GLU A 143 20.79 13.75 -10.56
CA GLU A 143 21.16 13.72 -11.99
C GLU A 143 20.04 14.27 -12.88
N ILE A 144 18.78 14.01 -12.54
CA ILE A 144 17.62 14.53 -13.30
C ILE A 144 17.47 16.04 -13.06
N GLN A 145 17.66 16.50 -11.83
CA GLN A 145 17.66 17.93 -11.48
C GLN A 145 18.73 18.68 -12.31
N ASP A 146 19.96 18.13 -12.31
CA ASP A 146 21.11 18.74 -13.00
C ASP A 146 20.92 18.78 -14.54
N LYS A 147 20.23 17.75 -15.10
CA LYS A 147 19.99 17.67 -16.56
C LYS A 147 18.80 18.49 -17.03
N THR A 148 17.80 18.66 -16.20
CA THR A 148 16.59 19.43 -16.53
C THR A 148 16.75 20.91 -16.21
N GLU A 149 17.78 21.29 -15.43
CA GLU A 149 17.98 22.64 -14.90
C GLU A 149 16.75 23.19 -14.16
N LYS A 150 15.88 22.30 -13.67
CA LYS A 150 14.64 22.62 -12.98
C LYS A 150 14.54 21.80 -11.70
N HIS A 151 13.93 22.37 -10.67
CA HIS A 151 13.57 21.61 -9.48
C HIS A 151 12.35 20.73 -9.80
N VAL A 152 12.60 19.44 -10.05
CA VAL A 152 11.56 18.48 -10.39
C VAL A 152 11.23 17.59 -9.19
N ILE A 153 9.96 17.24 -9.06
CA ILE A 153 9.45 16.29 -8.09
C ILE A 153 8.90 15.05 -8.79
N ASN A 154 8.99 13.91 -8.12
CA ASN A 154 8.47 12.65 -8.64
C ASN A 154 6.97 12.59 -8.36
N VAL A 155 6.19 12.37 -9.39
CA VAL A 155 4.74 12.18 -9.31
C VAL A 155 4.38 10.82 -9.90
N PHE A 156 3.80 9.96 -9.08
CA PHE A 156 3.23 8.71 -9.53
C PHE A 156 1.78 8.94 -9.99
N VAL A 157 1.51 8.65 -11.25
CA VAL A 157 0.17 8.74 -11.86
C VAL A 157 -0.34 7.32 -12.08
N PRO A 158 -1.21 6.80 -11.22
CA PRO A 158 -1.70 5.42 -11.31
C PRO A 158 -2.71 5.22 -12.44
N THR A 159 -2.82 3.98 -12.90
CA THR A 159 -3.86 3.57 -13.84
C THR A 159 -5.19 3.29 -13.14
N THR A 160 -6.29 3.41 -13.87
CA THR A 160 -7.66 3.14 -13.41
C THR A 160 -8.17 1.84 -14.04
N PRO A 161 -8.87 0.96 -13.33
CA PRO A 161 -9.18 0.98 -11.88
C PRO A 161 -8.08 0.36 -10.99
N ASN A 162 -7.01 -0.18 -11.59
CA ASN A 162 -5.92 -0.82 -10.86
C ASN A 162 -4.77 0.18 -10.59
N PRO A 163 -4.61 0.66 -9.35
CA PRO A 163 -3.58 1.64 -9.00
C PRO A 163 -2.18 1.05 -8.77
N THR A 164 -2.01 -0.27 -8.94
CA THR A 164 -0.69 -0.91 -8.73
C THR A 164 0.29 -0.66 -9.87
N SER A 165 -0.20 -0.20 -11.01
CA SER A 165 0.58 0.24 -12.17
C SER A 165 0.32 1.72 -12.47
N GLY A 166 1.18 2.34 -13.26
CA GLY A 166 1.07 3.76 -13.59
C GLY A 166 2.33 4.30 -14.24
N PHE A 167 2.41 5.62 -14.33
CA PHE A 167 3.55 6.35 -14.84
C PHE A 167 4.26 7.08 -13.71
N LEU A 168 5.59 7.08 -13.74
CA LEU A 168 6.40 7.93 -12.90
C LEU A 168 6.80 9.15 -13.72
N LEU A 169 6.27 10.30 -13.35
CA LEU A 169 6.56 11.57 -14.01
C LEU A 169 7.53 12.39 -13.14
N MET A 170 8.47 13.05 -13.78
CA MET A 170 9.33 14.07 -13.17
C MET A 170 8.81 15.42 -13.62
N VAL A 171 8.11 16.10 -12.74
CA VAL A 171 7.37 17.34 -13.05
C VAL A 171 8.03 18.50 -12.32
N PRO A 172 8.27 19.64 -12.97
CA PRO A 172 8.70 20.86 -12.29
C PRO A 172 7.72 21.21 -11.15
N GLU A 173 8.25 21.52 -9.97
CA GLU A 173 7.42 21.76 -8.79
C GLU A 173 6.38 22.88 -8.98
N ASN A 174 6.73 23.87 -9.78
CA ASN A 174 5.85 25.00 -10.11
C ASN A 174 4.73 24.63 -11.11
N GLU A 175 4.81 23.46 -11.77
CA GLU A 175 3.78 22.95 -12.69
C GLU A 175 2.84 21.94 -12.03
N VAL A 176 3.06 21.66 -10.74
CA VAL A 176 2.24 20.72 -9.96
C VAL A 176 1.19 21.47 -9.18
N ILE A 177 -0.08 21.10 -9.34
CA ILE A 177 -1.20 21.66 -8.60
C ILE A 177 -1.51 20.78 -7.40
N LYS A 178 -1.22 21.26 -6.19
CA LYS A 178 -1.50 20.53 -4.94
C LYS A 178 -3.00 20.52 -4.65
N LEU A 179 -3.55 19.36 -4.29
CA LEU A 179 -4.96 19.20 -3.92
C LEU A 179 -5.11 19.04 -2.41
N ASN A 180 -6.18 19.63 -1.86
CA ASN A 180 -6.53 19.52 -0.44
C ASN A 180 -7.37 18.25 -0.16
N MET A 181 -7.04 17.14 -0.81
CA MET A 181 -7.70 15.86 -0.54
C MET A 181 -6.72 14.85 0.06
N SER A 182 -7.24 13.93 0.86
CA SER A 182 -6.43 12.85 1.41
C SER A 182 -6.02 11.85 0.32
N VAL A 183 -4.88 11.17 0.52
CA VAL A 183 -4.40 10.10 -0.37
C VAL A 183 -5.47 9.00 -0.52
N GLU A 184 -6.19 8.68 0.55
CA GLU A 184 -7.30 7.72 0.53
C GLU A 184 -8.41 8.15 -0.45
N ASN A 185 -8.80 9.43 -0.42
CA ASN A 185 -9.82 9.94 -1.33
C ASN A 185 -9.33 9.98 -2.78
N GLY A 186 -8.09 10.39 -3.02
CA GLY A 186 -7.46 10.32 -4.34
C GLY A 186 -7.45 8.90 -4.88
N MET A 187 -7.10 7.93 -4.04
CA MET A 187 -7.07 6.52 -4.41
C MET A 187 -8.49 5.96 -4.70
N LYS A 188 -9.49 6.33 -3.88
CA LYS A 188 -10.90 5.97 -4.14
C LYS A 188 -11.38 6.49 -5.51
N LEU A 189 -10.99 7.71 -5.87
CA LEU A 189 -11.35 8.31 -7.15
C LEU A 189 -10.75 7.52 -8.31
N ILE A 190 -9.49 7.10 -8.20
CA ILE A 190 -8.80 6.29 -9.21
C ILE A 190 -9.44 4.90 -9.34
N ILE A 191 -9.63 4.18 -8.22
CA ILE A 191 -10.20 2.83 -8.22
C ILE A 191 -11.63 2.83 -8.75
N SER A 192 -12.41 3.88 -8.43
CA SER A 192 -13.78 4.01 -8.91
C SER A 192 -13.90 4.52 -10.36
N GLY A 193 -12.81 4.85 -11.03
CA GLY A 193 -12.86 5.44 -12.37
C GLY A 193 -13.52 6.82 -12.41
N GLY A 194 -13.47 7.58 -11.30
CA GLY A 194 -14.10 8.88 -11.19
C GLY A 194 -15.56 8.86 -10.73
N PHE A 195 -16.14 7.68 -10.49
CA PHE A 195 -17.55 7.57 -10.06
C PHE A 195 -17.78 7.85 -8.56
N SER A 196 -16.75 7.94 -7.75
CA SER A 196 -16.94 8.26 -6.33
C SER A 196 -17.24 9.74 -6.11
N ASN A 197 -18.33 10.04 -5.40
CA ASN A 197 -18.76 11.39 -5.02
C ASN A 197 -17.86 11.92 -3.88
N ILE A 198 -16.59 12.20 -4.17
CA ILE A 198 -15.69 12.83 -3.22
C ILE A 198 -15.81 14.33 -3.37
N GLY A 199 -16.42 15.01 -2.38
CA GLY A 199 -16.42 16.47 -2.29
C GLY A 199 -17.47 17.20 -3.12
N HIS A 200 -18.58 16.58 -3.50
CA HIS A 200 -19.76 17.31 -3.94
C HIS A 200 -20.48 17.98 -2.76
N ASP A 201 -19.83 18.99 -2.16
CA ASP A 201 -20.59 20.07 -1.57
C ASP A 201 -21.23 20.82 -2.74
N THR A 202 -22.50 20.52 -2.98
CA THR A 202 -23.34 21.22 -3.96
C THR A 202 -23.62 22.65 -3.48
N LYS A 203 -22.63 23.53 -3.55
CA LYS A 203 -22.91 24.95 -3.72
C LYS A 203 -23.11 25.17 -5.22
N LYS A 204 -24.39 25.18 -5.68
CA LYS A 204 -24.74 25.76 -6.95
C LYS A 204 -24.16 27.16 -7.06
N PRO A 205 -23.47 27.50 -8.15
CA PRO A 205 -23.20 28.89 -8.45
C PRO A 205 -24.53 29.61 -8.65
N SER A 206 -24.76 30.61 -7.86
CA SER A 206 -25.84 31.61 -8.00
C SER A 206 -25.64 32.43 -9.25
#